data_f4a925a367597f8e5592c8b146b46fda
#
_entry.id   f4a925a367597f8e5592c8b146b46fda
#
_cell.length_a   1.000
_cell.length_b   1.000
_cell.length_c   1.000
_cell.angle_alpha   90.00
_cell.angle_beta   90.00
_cell.angle_gamma   90.00
#
_symmetry.space_group_name_H-M   'P 1'
#
loop_
_entity.id
_entity.type
_entity.pdbx_description
1 polymer ?
#
loop_
_entity_poly.entity_id
_entity_poly.type
_entity_poly.pdbx_seq_one_letter_code
_entity_poly.pdbx_strand_id
1 'polypeptide(L)'
;MSKKKIAVLFGGQSSEHVVSCMSAANVIDQIDKDKYDLLLIGITEEGHWVKAESVEDIRSEAWRQSKVDVVISPDATKKCALITENGVTREEKIDVAFPVLHGLYGEDGTVQGLFELAKIPYVGCGVLASAVSMDKLYTKIIVDTLGIRQAAYVPVMRWKMEKDMDAVVVEVESRFQYPVFVKPSNAGSSRGVNKAENREELVNALNEAAKHDRKILVEETIVGHEVECAVLGGGQKPVKASGVGEILAAADFYDFDAKYYNAESRTVIGPVSYTHLTL
;
A
#
# COMPACT_ATOMS: atom_id res chain seq x y z
N MET A 1 15.44 -22.94 -22.59
CA MET A 1 15.42 -22.87 -21.11
C MET A 1 13.98 -23.04 -20.68
N SER A 2 13.69 -23.73 -19.56
CA SER A 2 12.33 -23.75 -19.02
C SER A 2 11.91 -22.35 -18.62
N LYS A 3 10.64 -21.99 -18.81
CA LYS A 3 10.09 -20.72 -18.31
C LYS A 3 10.23 -20.65 -16.79
N LYS A 4 10.44 -19.45 -16.26
CA LYS A 4 10.38 -19.23 -14.81
C LYS A 4 8.94 -19.07 -14.36
N LYS A 5 8.61 -19.63 -13.21
CA LYS A 5 7.29 -19.54 -12.61
C LYS A 5 7.18 -18.30 -11.71
N ILE A 6 6.28 -17.40 -12.05
CA ILE A 6 5.93 -16.22 -11.25
C ILE A 6 4.61 -16.48 -10.56
N ALA A 7 4.59 -16.40 -9.23
CA ALA A 7 3.35 -16.34 -8.46
C ALA A 7 2.90 -14.86 -8.36
N VAL A 8 1.78 -14.52 -9.00
CA VAL A 8 1.16 -13.20 -8.89
C VAL A 8 0.09 -13.26 -7.81
N LEU A 9 0.25 -12.47 -6.75
CA LEU A 9 -0.70 -12.38 -5.64
C LEU A 9 -1.52 -11.10 -5.77
N PHE A 10 -2.84 -11.19 -5.57
CA PHE A 10 -3.75 -10.07 -5.69
C PHE A 10 -4.94 -10.16 -4.73
N GLY A 11 -5.72 -9.09 -4.62
CA GLY A 11 -6.81 -8.98 -3.67
C GLY A 11 -6.32 -8.56 -2.27
N GLY A 12 -6.54 -9.40 -1.27
CA GLY A 12 -6.06 -9.18 0.10
C GLY A 12 -7.12 -8.63 1.06
N GLN A 13 -6.84 -8.73 2.36
CA GLN A 13 -7.69 -8.26 3.45
C GLN A 13 -7.52 -6.74 3.69
N SER A 14 -7.57 -5.97 2.63
CA SER A 14 -7.33 -4.53 2.64
C SER A 14 -8.53 -3.79 2.06
N SER A 15 -8.71 -2.57 2.50
CA SER A 15 -9.69 -1.65 1.88
C SER A 15 -9.39 -1.35 0.40
N GLU A 16 -8.22 -1.74 -0.08
CA GLU A 16 -7.74 -1.56 -1.45
C GLU A 16 -7.83 -2.85 -2.28
N HIS A 17 -8.60 -3.85 -1.80
CA HIS A 17 -8.77 -5.16 -2.44
C HIS A 17 -9.13 -5.05 -3.93
N VAL A 18 -10.13 -4.25 -4.27
CA VAL A 18 -10.58 -4.06 -5.66
C VAL A 18 -9.48 -3.43 -6.52
N VAL A 19 -8.76 -2.45 -5.97
CA VAL A 19 -7.63 -1.80 -6.66
C VAL A 19 -6.53 -2.82 -6.96
N SER A 20 -6.23 -3.70 -6.01
CA SER A 20 -5.27 -4.79 -6.20
C SER A 20 -5.68 -5.73 -7.34
N CYS A 21 -6.95 -6.12 -7.41
CA CYS A 21 -7.47 -6.97 -8.50
C CYS A 21 -7.31 -6.27 -9.87
N MET A 22 -7.67 -5.00 -9.97
CA MET A 22 -7.52 -4.21 -11.20
C MET A 22 -6.06 -4.07 -11.62
N SER A 23 -5.18 -3.74 -10.67
CA SER A 23 -3.73 -3.59 -10.90
C SER A 23 -3.12 -4.92 -11.36
N ALA A 24 -3.50 -6.04 -10.73
CA ALA A 24 -3.00 -7.35 -11.09
C ALA A 24 -3.41 -7.77 -12.50
N ALA A 25 -4.65 -7.52 -12.90
CA ALA A 25 -5.10 -7.80 -14.26
C ALA A 25 -4.26 -7.04 -15.30
N ASN A 26 -4.00 -5.75 -15.06
CA ASN A 26 -3.18 -4.93 -15.95
C ASN A 26 -1.72 -5.39 -15.98
N VAL A 27 -1.14 -5.75 -14.83
CA VAL A 27 0.23 -6.28 -14.75
C VAL A 27 0.36 -7.60 -15.50
N ILE A 28 -0.59 -8.53 -15.30
CA ILE A 28 -0.58 -9.85 -15.94
C ILE A 28 -0.62 -9.75 -17.47
N ASP A 29 -1.36 -8.79 -18.00
CA ASP A 29 -1.42 -8.55 -19.45
C ASP A 29 -0.07 -8.11 -20.05
N GLN A 30 0.77 -7.45 -19.27
CA GLN A 30 2.08 -6.95 -19.70
C GLN A 30 3.22 -7.95 -19.44
N ILE A 31 2.99 -9.03 -18.69
CA ILE A 31 4.02 -10.05 -18.47
C ILE A 31 4.27 -10.86 -19.75
N ASP A 32 5.54 -10.98 -20.12
CA ASP A 32 6.01 -11.74 -21.26
C ASP A 32 5.75 -13.26 -21.03
N LYS A 33 4.65 -13.76 -21.59
CA LYS A 33 4.21 -15.15 -21.44
C LYS A 33 5.11 -16.16 -22.20
N ASP A 34 6.03 -15.69 -23.04
CA ASP A 34 7.03 -16.54 -23.67
C ASP A 34 8.19 -16.87 -22.72
N LYS A 35 8.45 -15.99 -21.74
CA LYS A 35 9.52 -16.15 -20.75
C LYS A 35 9.03 -16.70 -19.41
N TYR A 36 7.77 -16.46 -19.06
CA TYR A 36 7.24 -16.74 -17.74
C TYR A 36 5.96 -17.57 -17.78
N ASP A 37 5.88 -18.56 -16.86
CA ASP A 37 4.63 -19.22 -16.50
C ASP A 37 4.05 -18.54 -15.27
N LEU A 38 2.73 -18.37 -15.21
CA LEU A 38 2.06 -17.66 -14.12
C LEU A 38 1.29 -18.63 -13.23
N LEU A 39 1.40 -18.42 -11.93
CA LEU A 39 0.50 -18.95 -10.90
C LEU A 39 -0.25 -17.76 -10.31
N LEU A 40 -1.56 -17.68 -10.55
CA LEU A 40 -2.40 -16.58 -10.11
C LEU A 40 -3.04 -16.94 -8.77
N ILE A 41 -2.75 -16.17 -7.73
CA ILE A 41 -3.20 -16.39 -6.36
C ILE A 41 -4.05 -15.22 -5.90
N GLY A 42 -5.36 -15.44 -5.80
CA GLY A 42 -6.29 -14.46 -5.26
C GLY A 42 -6.46 -14.64 -3.74
N ILE A 43 -6.47 -13.55 -3.01
CA ILE A 43 -6.75 -13.51 -1.57
C ILE A 43 -8.06 -12.77 -1.37
N THR A 44 -9.07 -13.43 -0.80
CA THR A 44 -10.37 -12.79 -0.54
C THR A 44 -10.28 -11.76 0.58
N GLU A 45 -11.34 -10.96 0.77
CA GLU A 45 -11.41 -10.01 1.87
C GLU A 45 -11.37 -10.69 3.26
N GLU A 46 -11.83 -11.94 3.34
CA GLU A 46 -11.76 -12.76 4.57
C GLU A 46 -10.37 -13.39 4.78
N GLY A 47 -9.48 -13.27 3.78
CA GLY A 47 -8.12 -13.82 3.83
C GLY A 47 -8.00 -15.25 3.34
N HIS A 48 -8.95 -15.75 2.59
CA HIS A 48 -8.87 -17.06 1.95
C HIS A 48 -8.04 -16.97 0.66
N TRP A 49 -7.08 -17.87 0.49
CA TRP A 49 -6.18 -17.90 -0.65
C TRP A 49 -6.61 -18.97 -1.64
N VAL A 50 -6.92 -18.57 -2.85
CA VAL A 50 -7.40 -19.47 -3.91
C VAL A 50 -6.64 -19.26 -5.22
N LYS A 51 -6.61 -20.27 -6.07
CA LYS A 51 -6.07 -20.18 -7.42
C LYS A 51 -7.09 -19.57 -8.36
N ALA A 52 -6.70 -18.55 -9.11
CA ALA A 52 -7.41 -18.08 -10.30
C ALA A 52 -6.84 -18.80 -11.54
N GLU A 53 -7.68 -19.11 -12.52
CA GLU A 53 -7.26 -19.83 -13.73
C GLU A 53 -6.81 -18.86 -14.84
N SER A 54 -7.39 -17.67 -14.89
CA SER A 54 -7.12 -16.68 -15.94
C SER A 54 -7.22 -15.23 -15.45
N VAL A 55 -6.75 -14.30 -16.25
CA VAL A 55 -6.94 -12.86 -16.01
C VAL A 55 -8.41 -12.44 -16.14
N GLU A 56 -9.17 -13.13 -17.00
CA GLU A 56 -10.60 -12.92 -17.17
C GLU A 56 -11.38 -13.30 -15.91
N ASP A 57 -10.94 -14.36 -15.19
CA ASP A 57 -11.53 -14.70 -13.88
C ASP A 57 -11.30 -13.56 -12.87
N ILE A 58 -10.14 -12.90 -12.92
CA ILE A 58 -9.85 -11.76 -12.05
C ILE A 58 -10.79 -10.60 -12.37
N ARG A 59 -10.96 -10.25 -13.66
CA ARG A 59 -11.81 -9.15 -14.11
C ARG A 59 -13.30 -9.39 -13.84
N SER A 60 -13.75 -10.64 -14.00
CA SER A 60 -15.15 -11.03 -13.75
C SER A 60 -15.43 -11.40 -12.31
N GLU A 61 -14.42 -11.39 -11.44
CA GLU A 61 -14.46 -11.86 -10.04
C GLU A 61 -14.81 -13.35 -9.88
N ALA A 62 -14.81 -14.13 -10.96
CA ALA A 62 -15.13 -15.56 -10.92
C ALA A 62 -14.14 -16.36 -10.05
N TRP A 63 -12.92 -15.91 -9.92
CA TRP A 63 -11.89 -16.51 -9.07
C TRP A 63 -12.32 -16.67 -7.60
N ARG A 64 -13.22 -15.82 -7.09
CA ARG A 64 -13.77 -15.90 -5.72
C ARG A 64 -14.54 -17.19 -5.46
N GLN A 65 -15.00 -17.86 -6.51
CA GLN A 65 -15.71 -19.14 -6.44
C GLN A 65 -14.82 -20.34 -6.63
N SER A 66 -13.50 -20.13 -6.79
CA SER A 66 -12.52 -21.20 -6.95
C SER A 66 -12.58 -22.17 -5.76
N LYS A 67 -12.47 -23.47 -6.06
CA LYS A 67 -12.39 -24.56 -5.07
C LYS A 67 -10.96 -25.08 -4.92
N VAL A 68 -10.00 -24.35 -5.48
CA VAL A 68 -8.59 -24.72 -5.46
C VAL A 68 -7.88 -23.83 -4.45
N ASP A 69 -7.61 -24.39 -3.28
CA ASP A 69 -6.92 -23.69 -2.20
C ASP A 69 -5.44 -23.57 -2.47
N VAL A 70 -4.83 -22.46 -2.05
CA VAL A 70 -3.40 -22.22 -2.20
C VAL A 70 -2.80 -21.79 -0.87
N VAL A 71 -1.66 -22.35 -0.52
CA VAL A 71 -0.85 -21.94 0.63
C VAL A 71 0.59 -21.81 0.21
N ILE A 72 1.22 -20.67 0.44
CA ILE A 72 2.66 -20.53 0.31
C ILE A 72 3.33 -21.28 1.46
N SER A 73 4.14 -22.29 1.14
CA SER A 73 4.88 -23.02 2.15
C SER A 73 5.98 -22.15 2.77
N PRO A 74 6.02 -21.98 4.09
CA PRO A 74 7.13 -21.30 4.76
C PRO A 74 8.41 -22.16 4.83
N ASP A 75 8.35 -23.41 4.37
CA ASP A 75 9.49 -24.35 4.31
C ASP A 75 10.49 -23.89 3.24
N ALA A 76 11.62 -23.33 3.68
CA ALA A 76 12.66 -22.78 2.83
C ALA A 76 13.28 -23.81 1.86
N THR A 77 13.15 -25.11 2.14
CA THR A 77 13.69 -26.19 1.28
C THR A 77 12.81 -26.43 0.06
N LYS A 78 11.53 -26.07 0.12
CA LYS A 78 10.53 -26.33 -0.92
C LYS A 78 10.39 -25.21 -1.95
N LYS A 79 10.32 -23.96 -1.50
CA LYS A 79 10.11 -22.77 -2.35
C LYS A 79 8.91 -22.96 -3.27
N CYS A 80 7.77 -23.33 -2.70
CA CYS A 80 6.58 -23.71 -3.45
C CYS A 80 5.29 -23.18 -2.85
N ALA A 81 4.24 -23.18 -3.66
CA ALA A 81 2.86 -23.19 -3.21
C ALA A 81 2.38 -24.64 -3.04
N LEU A 82 1.59 -24.88 -2.02
CA LEU A 82 0.77 -26.08 -1.83
C LEU A 82 -0.61 -25.78 -2.42
N ILE A 83 -0.96 -26.52 -3.46
CA ILE A 83 -2.24 -26.34 -4.16
C ILE A 83 -3.10 -27.55 -3.85
N THR A 84 -4.25 -27.32 -3.24
CA THR A 84 -5.21 -28.35 -2.84
C THR A 84 -6.46 -28.26 -3.70
N GLU A 85 -6.75 -29.35 -4.42
CA GLU A 85 -7.91 -29.47 -5.26
C GLU A 85 -8.56 -30.85 -5.03
N ASN A 86 -9.88 -30.91 -4.79
CA ASN A 86 -10.63 -32.15 -4.53
C ASN A 86 -9.99 -33.05 -3.45
N GLY A 87 -9.42 -32.44 -2.41
CA GLY A 87 -8.76 -33.14 -1.30
C GLY A 87 -7.35 -33.67 -1.62
N VAL A 88 -6.81 -33.39 -2.81
CA VAL A 88 -5.47 -33.77 -3.21
C VAL A 88 -4.57 -32.54 -3.22
N THR A 89 -3.47 -32.60 -2.47
CA THR A 89 -2.49 -31.49 -2.40
C THR A 89 -1.28 -31.84 -3.27
N ARG A 90 -0.84 -30.88 -4.09
CA ARG A 90 0.39 -30.93 -4.87
C ARG A 90 1.28 -29.74 -4.59
N GLU A 91 2.57 -29.91 -4.74
CA GLU A 91 3.55 -28.83 -4.68
C GLU A 91 3.71 -28.18 -6.05
N GLU A 92 3.70 -26.86 -6.10
CA GLU A 92 4.01 -26.10 -7.30
C GLU A 92 5.14 -25.12 -7.01
N LYS A 93 6.30 -25.35 -7.64
CA LYS A 93 7.49 -24.53 -7.42
C LYS A 93 7.28 -23.09 -7.85
N ILE A 94 7.81 -22.15 -7.08
CA ILE A 94 7.80 -20.71 -7.36
C ILE A 94 9.24 -20.24 -7.52
N ASP A 95 9.55 -19.60 -8.65
CA ASP A 95 10.85 -18.97 -8.85
C ASP A 95 10.88 -17.52 -8.34
N VAL A 96 9.76 -16.78 -8.47
CA VAL A 96 9.59 -15.42 -8.00
C VAL A 96 8.15 -15.18 -7.59
N ALA A 97 7.91 -14.51 -6.49
CA ALA A 97 6.61 -13.98 -6.12
C ALA A 97 6.47 -12.52 -6.58
N PHE A 98 5.32 -12.16 -7.10
CA PHE A 98 4.97 -10.80 -7.47
C PHE A 98 3.69 -10.37 -6.75
N PRO A 99 3.80 -9.86 -5.51
CA PRO A 99 2.65 -9.32 -4.80
C PRO A 99 2.20 -8.01 -5.46
N VAL A 100 1.02 -8.03 -6.06
CA VAL A 100 0.30 -6.85 -6.55
C VAL A 100 -0.79 -6.51 -5.54
N LEU A 101 -0.41 -6.57 -4.27
CA LEU A 101 -1.25 -6.26 -3.13
C LEU A 101 -1.10 -4.79 -2.76
N HIS A 102 -2.17 -4.17 -2.28
CA HIS A 102 -2.17 -2.79 -1.80
C HIS A 102 -2.55 -2.72 -0.32
N GLY A 103 -1.91 -1.81 0.40
CA GLY A 103 -2.22 -1.50 1.79
C GLY A 103 -1.86 -2.62 2.77
N LEU A 104 -2.77 -2.86 3.71
CA LEU A 104 -2.58 -3.77 4.84
C LEU A 104 -2.25 -5.20 4.37
N TYR A 105 -1.29 -5.83 5.04
CA TYR A 105 -0.72 -7.16 4.74
C TYR A 105 0.01 -7.28 3.40
N GLY A 106 -0.16 -6.32 2.48
CA GLY A 106 0.51 -6.30 1.18
C GLY A 106 1.77 -5.42 1.15
N GLU A 107 1.72 -4.25 1.80
CA GLU A 107 2.78 -3.23 1.75
C GLU A 107 3.44 -2.97 3.10
N ASP A 108 3.03 -3.65 4.17
CA ASP A 108 3.46 -3.44 5.56
C ASP A 108 4.56 -4.39 6.05
N GLY A 109 5.13 -5.21 5.16
CA GLY A 109 6.16 -6.18 5.50
C GLY A 109 5.63 -7.59 5.84
N THR A 110 4.32 -7.77 6.00
CA THR A 110 3.72 -9.05 6.43
C THR A 110 3.91 -10.14 5.38
N VAL A 111 3.46 -9.91 4.15
CA VAL A 111 3.63 -10.89 3.06
C VAL A 111 5.10 -11.04 2.66
N GLN A 112 5.88 -9.98 2.75
CA GLN A 112 7.33 -10.02 2.53
C GLN A 112 8.02 -10.95 3.53
N GLY A 113 7.60 -10.92 4.80
CA GLY A 113 8.09 -11.84 5.84
C GLY A 113 7.81 -13.30 5.53
N LEU A 114 6.66 -13.62 4.95
CA LEU A 114 6.34 -14.98 4.48
C LEU A 114 7.32 -15.42 3.38
N PHE A 115 7.59 -14.55 2.39
CA PHE A 115 8.54 -14.87 1.32
C PHE A 115 9.97 -15.01 1.81
N GLU A 116 10.39 -14.20 2.79
CA GLU A 116 11.70 -14.33 3.43
C GLU A 116 11.85 -15.69 4.14
N LEU A 117 10.84 -16.13 4.90
CA LEU A 117 10.82 -17.45 5.52
C LEU A 117 10.89 -18.56 4.48
N ALA A 118 10.11 -18.47 3.43
CA ALA A 118 10.06 -19.43 2.34
C ALA A 118 11.31 -19.41 1.44
N LYS A 119 12.20 -18.43 1.57
CA LYS A 119 13.32 -18.19 0.66
C LYS A 119 12.90 -18.03 -0.80
N ILE A 120 11.71 -17.49 -1.04
CA ILE A 120 11.19 -17.19 -2.37
C ILE A 120 11.56 -15.72 -2.69
N PRO A 121 12.31 -15.46 -3.76
CA PRO A 121 12.53 -14.09 -4.23
C PRO A 121 11.21 -13.42 -4.57
N TYR A 122 11.09 -12.12 -4.31
CA TYR A 122 9.87 -11.38 -4.62
C TYR A 122 10.15 -9.99 -5.19
N VAL A 123 9.18 -9.45 -5.89
CA VAL A 123 9.19 -8.09 -6.42
C VAL A 123 8.68 -7.14 -5.36
N GLY A 124 9.40 -6.04 -5.13
CA GLY A 124 9.03 -5.00 -4.18
C GLY A 124 10.07 -4.75 -3.09
N CYS A 125 9.69 -3.96 -2.11
CA CYS A 125 10.55 -3.60 -0.98
C CYS A 125 10.69 -4.76 0.01
N GLY A 126 11.80 -4.82 0.73
CA GLY A 126 12.01 -5.80 1.80
C GLY A 126 11.18 -5.50 3.05
N VAL A 127 11.16 -6.45 4.02
CA VAL A 127 10.33 -6.40 5.23
C VAL A 127 10.44 -5.06 5.97
N LEU A 128 11.66 -4.64 6.30
CA LEU A 128 11.88 -3.41 7.08
C LEU A 128 11.42 -2.17 6.31
N ALA A 129 11.79 -2.08 5.03
CA ALA A 129 11.42 -0.93 4.20
C ALA A 129 9.90 -0.84 4.04
N SER A 130 9.22 -1.95 3.78
CA SER A 130 7.75 -2.02 3.70
C SER A 130 7.10 -1.58 5.01
N ALA A 131 7.51 -2.16 6.14
CA ALA A 131 6.93 -1.86 7.45
C ALA A 131 7.11 -0.39 7.84
N VAL A 132 8.30 0.17 7.63
CA VAL A 132 8.58 1.57 7.95
C VAL A 132 7.84 2.52 7.01
N SER A 133 7.83 2.24 5.70
CA SER A 133 7.18 3.13 4.72
C SER A 133 5.65 3.12 4.84
N MET A 134 5.05 2.02 5.29
CA MET A 134 3.62 1.95 5.56
C MET A 134 3.22 2.78 6.80
N ASP A 135 4.09 2.84 7.81
CA ASP A 135 3.84 3.57 9.05
C ASP A 135 4.28 5.02 8.93
N LYS A 136 3.33 5.94 8.72
CA LYS A 136 3.60 7.38 8.52
C LYS A 136 4.41 7.99 9.66
N LEU A 137 4.18 7.57 10.91
CA LEU A 137 4.94 8.08 12.05
C LEU A 137 6.42 7.70 11.96
N TYR A 138 6.71 6.42 11.73
CA TYR A 138 8.10 5.98 11.62
C TYR A 138 8.79 6.49 10.37
N THR A 139 8.08 6.59 9.25
CA THR A 139 8.58 7.27 8.05
C THR A 139 9.03 8.70 8.39
N LYS A 140 8.17 9.47 9.07
CA LYS A 140 8.49 10.86 9.43
C LYS A 140 9.68 10.97 10.38
N ILE A 141 9.77 10.09 11.38
CA ILE A 141 10.93 10.05 12.30
C ILE A 141 12.23 9.82 11.52
N ILE A 142 12.23 8.91 10.55
CA ILE A 142 13.42 8.65 9.72
C ILE A 142 13.73 9.85 8.83
N VAL A 143 12.75 10.43 8.19
CA VAL A 143 12.90 11.61 7.33
C VAL A 143 13.46 12.80 8.13
N ASP A 144 13.03 12.99 9.38
CA ASP A 144 13.58 14.01 10.28
C ASP A 144 15.09 13.79 10.53
N THR A 145 15.52 12.54 10.72
CA THR A 145 16.95 12.23 10.93
C THR A 145 17.83 12.54 9.71
N LEU A 146 17.23 12.58 8.52
CA LEU A 146 17.89 12.92 7.27
C LEU A 146 17.93 14.45 7.00
N GLY A 147 17.27 15.24 7.85
CA GLY A 147 17.14 16.69 7.67
C GLY A 147 16.30 17.09 6.46
N ILE A 148 15.47 16.19 5.94
CA ILE A 148 14.57 16.47 4.83
C ILE A 148 13.33 17.20 5.35
N ARG A 149 12.98 18.32 4.73
CA ARG A 149 11.82 19.11 5.10
C ARG A 149 10.53 18.34 4.83
N GLN A 150 9.65 18.31 5.82
CA GLN A 150 8.33 17.67 5.75
C GLN A 150 7.29 18.47 6.56
N ALA A 151 5.99 18.14 6.42
CA ALA A 151 4.95 18.70 7.24
C ALA A 151 5.23 18.44 8.73
N ALA A 152 5.10 19.45 9.56
CA ALA A 152 5.17 19.30 11.01
C ALA A 152 4.00 18.42 11.49
N TYR A 153 4.21 17.63 12.54
CA TYR A 153 3.23 16.64 12.98
C TYR A 153 3.20 16.44 14.50
N VAL A 154 2.03 16.01 14.99
CA VAL A 154 1.81 15.55 16.36
C VAL A 154 1.31 14.11 16.31
N PRO A 155 2.05 13.15 16.90
CA PRO A 155 1.57 11.79 17.01
C PRO A 155 0.57 11.65 18.15
N VAL A 156 -0.59 11.06 17.84
CA VAL A 156 -1.66 10.79 18.81
C VAL A 156 -1.88 9.29 18.91
N MET A 157 -1.87 8.77 20.14
CA MET A 157 -2.19 7.38 20.42
C MET A 157 -3.66 7.27 20.85
N ARG A 158 -4.40 6.28 20.35
CA ARG A 158 -5.81 6.04 20.69
C ARG A 158 -6.04 6.03 22.20
N TRP A 159 -5.19 5.37 22.96
CA TRP A 159 -5.33 5.30 24.42
C TRP A 159 -5.22 6.66 25.11
N LYS A 160 -4.49 7.63 24.52
CA LYS A 160 -4.43 9.00 25.04
C LYS A 160 -5.77 9.72 24.84
N MET A 161 -6.40 9.52 23.68
CA MET A 161 -7.72 10.06 23.39
C MET A 161 -8.79 9.50 24.33
N GLU A 162 -8.75 8.18 24.56
CA GLU A 162 -9.66 7.49 25.47
C GLU A 162 -9.49 7.97 26.92
N LYS A 163 -8.28 8.34 27.30
CA LYS A 163 -7.97 8.87 28.63
C LYS A 163 -8.37 10.33 28.80
N ASP A 164 -8.04 11.18 27.83
CA ASP A 164 -8.27 12.63 27.92
C ASP A 164 -8.20 13.24 26.50
N MET A 165 -9.34 13.31 25.83
CA MET A 165 -9.45 13.91 24.49
C MET A 165 -9.12 15.41 24.50
N ASP A 166 -9.54 16.14 25.56
CA ASP A 166 -9.29 17.57 25.64
C ASP A 166 -7.79 17.88 25.73
N ALA A 167 -7.03 17.10 26.50
CA ALA A 167 -5.58 17.25 26.57
C ALA A 167 -4.91 17.01 25.18
N VAL A 168 -5.39 16.02 24.42
CA VAL A 168 -4.91 15.76 23.06
C VAL A 168 -5.19 16.95 22.14
N VAL A 169 -6.40 17.48 22.18
CA VAL A 169 -6.79 18.63 21.35
C VAL A 169 -5.97 19.86 21.70
N VAL A 170 -5.77 20.14 22.99
CA VAL A 170 -4.91 21.25 23.46
C VAL A 170 -3.46 21.07 22.99
N GLU A 171 -2.92 19.84 23.01
CA GLU A 171 -1.58 19.56 22.49
C GLU A 171 -1.48 19.93 20.99
N VAL A 172 -2.47 19.54 20.19
CA VAL A 172 -2.51 19.87 18.75
C VAL A 172 -2.64 21.38 18.52
N GLU A 173 -3.58 22.03 19.19
CA GLU A 173 -3.83 23.48 19.07
C GLU A 173 -2.65 24.34 19.55
N SER A 174 -1.82 23.81 20.46
CA SER A 174 -0.58 24.48 20.89
C SER A 174 0.50 24.50 19.81
N ARG A 175 0.40 23.60 18.82
CA ARG A 175 1.38 23.42 17.75
C ARG A 175 0.95 23.98 16.41
N PHE A 176 -0.36 23.91 16.10
CA PHE A 176 -0.89 24.22 14.78
C PHE A 176 -2.05 25.19 14.83
N GLN A 177 -2.16 26.00 13.77
CA GLN A 177 -3.37 26.71 13.41
C GLN A 177 -4.22 25.80 12.50
N TYR A 178 -5.53 25.97 12.53
CA TYR A 178 -6.42 25.32 11.59
C TYR A 178 -6.28 25.93 10.18
N PRO A 179 -6.52 25.15 9.10
CA PRO A 179 -6.88 23.73 9.11
C PRO A 179 -5.69 22.79 9.38
N VAL A 180 -5.99 21.59 9.89
CA VAL A 180 -5.03 20.50 10.06
C VAL A 180 -5.52 19.23 9.38
N PHE A 181 -4.60 18.33 9.04
CA PHE A 181 -4.93 17.00 8.53
C PHE A 181 -4.74 15.93 9.59
N VAL A 182 -5.75 15.08 9.77
CA VAL A 182 -5.73 13.93 10.69
C VAL A 182 -5.67 12.65 9.88
N LYS A 183 -4.70 11.79 10.16
CA LYS A 183 -4.40 10.58 9.36
C LYS A 183 -4.12 9.38 10.26
N PRO A 184 -4.68 8.19 9.98
CA PRO A 184 -4.17 6.97 10.62
C PRO A 184 -2.73 6.70 10.15
N SER A 185 -1.87 6.17 11.03
CA SER A 185 -0.46 5.95 10.71
C SER A 185 -0.28 4.83 9.66
N ASN A 186 -1.00 3.71 9.83
CA ASN A 186 -0.92 2.55 8.93
C ASN A 186 -2.21 2.39 8.12
N ALA A 187 -2.43 3.29 7.17
CA ALA A 187 -3.52 3.17 6.20
C ALA A 187 -3.06 3.73 4.87
N GLY A 188 -3.47 3.08 3.79
CA GLY A 188 -3.21 3.51 2.42
C GLY A 188 -4.36 4.33 1.84
N SER A 189 -4.18 4.82 0.61
CA SER A 189 -5.20 5.43 -0.25
C SER A 189 -6.13 6.43 0.42
N SER A 190 -5.59 7.26 1.31
CA SER A 190 -6.33 8.32 2.04
C SER A 190 -7.49 7.81 2.91
N ARG A 191 -7.56 6.52 3.22
CA ARG A 191 -8.58 5.97 4.14
C ARG A 191 -8.41 6.53 5.55
N GLY A 192 -9.52 7.08 6.09
CA GLY A 192 -9.54 7.69 7.42
C GLY A 192 -8.77 9.01 7.52
N VAL A 193 -8.33 9.59 6.39
CA VAL A 193 -7.72 10.92 6.34
C VAL A 193 -8.81 11.97 6.28
N ASN A 194 -8.76 12.95 7.20
CA ASN A 194 -9.71 14.03 7.27
C ASN A 194 -9.01 15.37 7.48
N LYS A 195 -9.52 16.40 6.84
CA LYS A 195 -9.19 17.81 7.11
C LYS A 195 -10.08 18.30 8.25
N ALA A 196 -9.53 19.03 9.19
CA ALA A 196 -10.27 19.67 10.27
C ALA A 196 -10.01 21.17 10.25
N GLU A 197 -11.06 21.97 10.21
CA GLU A 197 -11.01 23.45 10.14
C GLU A 197 -11.26 24.11 11.48
N ASN A 198 -11.66 23.32 12.49
CA ASN A 198 -11.94 23.77 13.84
C ASN A 198 -11.83 22.62 14.84
N ARG A 199 -11.99 22.95 16.14
CA ARG A 199 -11.87 21.99 17.26
C ARG A 199 -12.86 20.82 17.17
N GLU A 200 -14.11 21.09 16.81
CA GLU A 200 -15.14 20.04 16.71
C GLU A 200 -14.80 19.04 15.61
N GLU A 201 -14.41 19.56 14.46
CA GLU A 201 -13.96 18.72 13.33
C GLU A 201 -12.68 17.94 13.67
N LEU A 202 -11.74 18.52 14.44
CA LEU A 202 -10.55 17.81 14.90
C LEU A 202 -10.92 16.59 15.77
N VAL A 203 -11.85 16.76 16.73
CA VAL A 203 -12.33 15.66 17.58
C VAL A 203 -12.98 14.57 16.73
N ASN A 204 -13.82 14.95 15.77
CA ASN A 204 -14.48 14.01 14.86
C ASN A 204 -13.46 13.27 13.97
N ALA A 205 -12.49 13.98 13.40
CA ALA A 205 -11.42 13.42 12.58
C ALA A 205 -10.52 12.44 13.36
N LEU A 206 -10.17 12.78 14.61
CA LEU A 206 -9.42 11.89 15.51
C LEU A 206 -10.18 10.60 15.79
N ASN A 207 -11.48 10.68 16.09
CA ASN A 207 -12.32 9.51 16.33
C ASN A 207 -12.45 8.65 15.06
N GLU A 208 -12.56 9.26 13.89
CA GLU A 208 -12.62 8.52 12.63
C GLU A 208 -11.29 7.81 12.33
N ALA A 209 -10.17 8.52 12.41
CA ALA A 209 -8.84 7.93 12.19
C ALA A 209 -8.54 6.78 13.18
N ALA A 210 -9.03 6.89 14.43
CA ALA A 210 -8.87 5.88 15.46
C ALA A 210 -9.60 4.55 15.15
N LYS A 211 -10.57 4.53 14.24
CA LYS A 211 -11.21 3.29 13.78
C LYS A 211 -10.26 2.46 12.90
N HIS A 212 -9.33 3.12 12.23
CA HIS A 212 -8.42 2.50 11.27
C HIS A 212 -7.07 2.12 11.86
N ASP A 213 -6.54 2.92 12.82
CA ASP A 213 -5.27 2.61 13.50
C ASP A 213 -5.31 3.08 14.97
N ARG A 214 -4.47 2.47 15.78
CA ARG A 214 -4.19 2.92 17.15
C ARG A 214 -3.23 4.11 17.22
N LYS A 215 -2.49 4.38 16.15
CA LYS A 215 -1.59 5.52 15.96
C LYS A 215 -2.17 6.46 14.93
N ILE A 216 -2.26 7.72 15.28
CA ILE A 216 -2.81 8.78 14.43
C ILE A 216 -1.76 9.88 14.32
N LEU A 217 -1.71 10.54 13.19
CA LEU A 217 -0.92 11.74 12.98
C LEU A 217 -1.86 12.92 12.76
N VAL A 218 -1.58 14.03 13.42
CA VAL A 218 -2.13 15.31 13.08
C VAL A 218 -1.02 16.14 12.45
N GLU A 219 -1.24 16.63 11.25
CA GLU A 219 -0.25 17.35 10.45
C GLU A 219 -0.73 18.77 10.14
N GLU A 220 0.23 19.71 10.05
CA GLU A 220 -0.05 21.03 9.48
C GLU A 220 -0.53 20.90 8.03
N THR A 221 -1.35 21.83 7.59
CA THR A 221 -1.76 21.90 6.18
C THR A 221 -0.66 22.56 5.35
N ILE A 222 -0.21 21.86 4.32
CA ILE A 222 0.68 22.42 3.30
C ILE A 222 -0.16 22.75 2.07
N VAL A 223 -0.07 24.00 1.61
CA VAL A 223 -0.67 24.43 0.36
C VAL A 223 0.40 24.40 -0.73
N GLY A 224 0.16 23.67 -1.81
CA GLY A 224 1.11 23.51 -2.91
C GLY A 224 0.59 22.57 -3.99
N HIS A 225 1.46 22.28 -4.95
CA HIS A 225 1.19 21.28 -5.99
C HIS A 225 1.43 19.88 -5.43
N GLU A 226 0.51 18.95 -5.71
CA GLU A 226 0.70 17.53 -5.39
C GLU A 226 1.51 16.87 -6.48
N VAL A 227 2.64 16.27 -6.10
CA VAL A 227 3.57 15.67 -7.05
C VAL A 227 4.01 14.29 -6.58
N GLU A 228 4.29 13.42 -7.54
CA GLU A 228 4.78 12.07 -7.30
C GLU A 228 6.07 11.81 -8.07
N CYS A 229 6.93 10.97 -7.49
CA CYS A 229 8.15 10.49 -8.10
C CYS A 229 8.29 9.00 -7.81
N ALA A 230 8.43 8.19 -8.86
CA ALA A 230 8.69 6.77 -8.72
C ALA A 230 10.18 6.50 -8.50
N VAL A 231 10.48 5.48 -7.70
CA VAL A 231 11.85 5.06 -7.42
C VAL A 231 12.01 3.58 -7.78
N LEU A 232 13.02 3.26 -8.59
CA LEU A 232 13.35 1.91 -9.01
C LEU A 232 14.80 1.58 -8.63
N GLY A 233 15.01 0.37 -8.13
CA GLY A 233 16.34 -0.14 -7.79
C GLY A 233 16.51 -0.40 -6.30
N GLY A 234 17.72 -0.33 -5.81
CA GLY A 234 18.11 -0.72 -4.45
C GLY A 234 18.76 -2.10 -4.39
N GLY A 235 19.10 -2.55 -3.18
CA GLY A 235 19.89 -3.76 -2.99
C GLY A 235 21.22 -3.70 -3.71
N GLN A 236 21.42 -4.50 -4.74
CA GLN A 236 22.67 -4.56 -5.51
C GLN A 236 22.71 -3.60 -6.71
N LYS A 237 21.62 -2.92 -7.01
CA LYS A 237 21.52 -1.98 -8.14
C LYS A 237 21.40 -0.54 -7.64
N PRO A 238 21.98 0.43 -8.37
CA PRO A 238 21.77 1.83 -8.05
C PRO A 238 20.28 2.19 -8.05
N VAL A 239 19.89 3.04 -7.12
CA VAL A 239 18.56 3.64 -7.07
C VAL A 239 18.43 4.65 -8.22
N LYS A 240 17.29 4.63 -8.91
CA LYS A 240 16.93 5.58 -9.95
C LYS A 240 15.57 6.18 -9.64
N ALA A 241 15.49 7.50 -9.61
CA ALA A 241 14.23 8.21 -9.55
C ALA A 241 13.70 8.50 -10.96
N SER A 242 12.39 8.51 -11.12
CA SER A 242 11.73 8.98 -12.34
C SER A 242 11.75 10.51 -12.43
N GLY A 243 11.27 11.07 -13.54
CA GLY A 243 10.78 12.43 -13.56
C GLY A 243 9.59 12.60 -12.60
N VAL A 244 9.28 13.85 -12.29
CA VAL A 244 8.14 14.21 -11.42
C VAL A 244 6.84 14.22 -12.23
N GLY A 245 5.78 13.62 -11.69
CA GLY A 245 4.41 13.74 -12.17
C GLY A 245 3.62 14.65 -11.24
N GLU A 246 2.84 15.59 -11.79
CA GLU A 246 1.90 16.42 -11.03
C GLU A 246 0.51 15.79 -11.06
N ILE A 247 -0.13 15.73 -9.89
CA ILE A 247 -1.49 15.26 -9.73
C ILE A 247 -2.42 16.45 -9.76
N LEU A 248 -3.27 16.51 -10.78
CA LEU A 248 -4.37 17.46 -10.85
C LEU A 248 -5.62 16.79 -10.31
N ALA A 249 -5.86 16.96 -9.00
CA ALA A 249 -7.02 16.40 -8.33
C ALA A 249 -8.31 17.08 -8.80
N ALA A 250 -9.38 16.30 -8.98
CA ALA A 250 -10.71 16.80 -9.34
C ALA A 250 -11.48 17.41 -8.16
N ALA A 251 -10.93 17.33 -6.94
CA ALA A 251 -11.51 17.84 -5.71
C ALA A 251 -10.46 18.63 -4.90
N ASP A 252 -10.91 19.40 -3.90
CA ASP A 252 -10.05 20.17 -2.99
C ASP A 252 -9.04 19.29 -2.22
N PHE A 253 -9.29 17.99 -2.17
CA PHE A 253 -8.43 16.99 -1.55
C PHE A 253 -8.41 15.70 -2.40
N TYR A 254 -7.22 15.14 -2.63
CA TYR A 254 -7.01 13.92 -3.41
C TYR A 254 -7.30 12.67 -2.53
N ASP A 255 -8.58 12.45 -2.24
CA ASP A 255 -9.08 11.32 -1.46
C ASP A 255 -9.15 10.01 -2.26
N PHE A 256 -9.70 8.96 -1.65
CA PHE A 256 -9.84 7.64 -2.26
C PHE A 256 -10.68 7.67 -3.55
N ASP A 257 -11.80 8.39 -3.54
CA ASP A 257 -12.71 8.48 -4.68
C ASP A 257 -12.09 9.29 -5.82
N ALA A 258 -11.36 10.36 -5.51
CA ALA A 258 -10.61 11.14 -6.49
C ALA A 258 -9.46 10.34 -7.11
N LYS A 259 -8.87 9.38 -6.38
CA LYS A 259 -7.78 8.52 -6.86
C LYS A 259 -8.23 7.44 -7.84
N TYR A 260 -9.37 6.81 -7.60
CA TYR A 260 -9.72 5.56 -8.29
C TYR A 260 -11.01 5.62 -9.09
N TYR A 261 -11.92 6.54 -8.76
CA TYR A 261 -13.25 6.59 -9.39
C TYR A 261 -13.56 7.90 -10.12
N ASN A 262 -12.79 8.98 -9.87
CA ASN A 262 -13.04 10.25 -10.53
C ASN A 262 -12.20 10.38 -11.80
N ALA A 263 -12.84 10.31 -12.96
CA ALA A 263 -12.20 10.41 -14.26
C ALA A 263 -11.63 11.82 -14.58
N GLU A 264 -11.96 12.85 -13.79
CA GLU A 264 -11.44 14.20 -13.95
C GLU A 264 -10.06 14.38 -13.31
N SER A 265 -9.68 13.50 -12.35
CA SER A 265 -8.33 13.45 -11.83
C SER A 265 -7.35 12.93 -12.89
N ARG A 266 -6.24 13.63 -13.08
CA ARG A 266 -5.24 13.27 -14.09
C ARG A 266 -3.82 13.55 -13.62
N THR A 267 -2.88 12.77 -14.11
CA THR A 267 -1.45 12.99 -13.90
C THR A 267 -0.84 13.68 -15.12
N VAL A 268 -0.07 14.74 -14.86
CA VAL A 268 0.71 15.44 -15.88
C VAL A 268 2.17 15.09 -15.71
N ILE A 269 2.77 14.45 -16.73
CA ILE A 269 4.19 14.07 -16.72
C ILE A 269 5.01 15.23 -17.24
N GLY A 270 6.06 15.64 -16.50
CA GLY A 270 6.92 16.77 -16.84
C GLY A 270 6.23 18.13 -16.62
N PRO A 271 5.69 18.40 -15.42
CA PRO A 271 5.05 19.66 -15.11
C PRO A 271 6.00 20.84 -15.28
N VAL A 272 5.44 21.96 -15.66
CA VAL A 272 6.12 23.11 -16.29
C VAL A 272 6.92 23.99 -15.33
N SER A 273 6.88 23.80 -14.02
CA SER A 273 7.34 24.84 -13.09
C SER A 273 8.34 24.44 -12.02
N TYR A 274 9.16 23.40 -12.21
CA TYR A 274 10.22 23.13 -11.26
C TYR A 274 11.51 23.84 -11.66
N THR A 275 11.88 24.86 -10.88
CA THR A 275 13.16 25.55 -11.03
C THR A 275 14.34 24.78 -10.43
N HIS A 276 14.09 23.77 -9.57
CA HIS A 276 15.15 22.96 -8.94
C HIS A 276 14.66 21.55 -8.65
N LEU A 277 15.22 20.56 -9.33
CA LEU A 277 15.28 19.17 -8.92
C LEU A 277 16.67 18.93 -8.35
N THR A 278 16.83 19.03 -7.04
CA THR A 278 18.01 18.50 -6.33
C THR A 278 17.62 17.14 -5.76
N LEU A 279 18.11 16.10 -6.39
CA LEU A 279 18.14 14.75 -5.85
C LEU A 279 19.40 14.56 -5.00
#